data_45253a9aecf070ff500f7ee289e4504a
#
_entry.id   45253a9aecf070ff500f7ee289e4504a
#
_cell.length_a   1.000
_cell.length_b   1.000
_cell.length_c   1.000
_cell.angle_alpha   90.00
_cell.angle_beta   90.00
_cell.angle_gamma   90.00
#
_symmetry.space_group_name_H-M   'P 1'
#
loop_
_entity.id
_entity.type
_entity.pdbx_description
1 polymer ?
#
loop_
_entity_poly.entity_id
_entity_poly.type
_entity_poly.pdbx_seq_one_letter_code
_entity_poly.pdbx_strand_id
1 'polypeptide(L)'
;MKTLLTLISLAFIGVIAVDAKTYKLPNDDFAIASIDMPDSWKPKAVDNGIWGQSSDDAVYISVVAVGSDKGVDAEINDTIEMLNKNKVTLDDSSKKENKFKAGEFDATEYLFQGKDEDGPAAVSITLIPVKNKLLILTYWVTTAKEKEHQQEVGQIVNSLKASS
;
A
#
# COMPACT_ATOMS: atom_id res chain seq x y z
N MET A 1 12.41 0.25 27.22
CA MET A 1 13.12 0.74 26.02
C MET A 1 12.10 1.44 25.15
N LYS A 2 12.26 2.76 24.92
CA LYS A 2 11.31 3.55 24.12
C LYS A 2 11.62 3.32 22.65
N THR A 3 10.82 2.53 21.97
CA THR A 3 10.90 2.36 20.51
C THR A 3 10.37 3.64 19.87
N LEU A 4 11.25 4.43 19.33
CA LEU A 4 10.94 5.63 18.58
C LEU A 4 10.36 5.19 17.23
N LEU A 5 9.05 5.32 17.05
CA LEU A 5 8.44 5.26 15.72
C LEU A 5 8.89 6.51 14.96
N THR A 6 9.77 6.32 14.02
CA THR A 6 10.26 7.41 13.18
C THR A 6 9.21 7.74 12.15
N LEU A 7 8.62 8.94 12.26
CA LEU A 7 7.85 9.55 11.18
C LEU A 7 8.67 9.50 9.88
N ILE A 8 8.01 9.12 8.79
CA ILE A 8 8.56 9.23 7.44
C ILE A 8 8.75 10.71 7.11
N SER A 9 9.92 11.25 7.46
CA SER A 9 10.36 12.55 6.97
C SER A 9 11.01 12.34 5.61
N LEU A 10 10.30 12.73 4.56
CA LEU A 10 10.75 12.68 3.17
C LEU A 10 11.96 13.58 2.98
N ALA A 11 13.15 13.02 2.99
CA ALA A 11 14.35 13.66 2.50
C ALA A 11 14.58 13.24 1.04
N PHE A 12 14.49 14.19 0.14
CA PHE A 12 14.83 14.06 -1.28
C PHE A 12 16.29 13.64 -1.44
N ILE A 13 16.56 12.42 -1.90
CA ILE A 13 17.89 12.07 -2.43
C ILE A 13 17.71 11.06 -3.58
N GLY A 14 18.17 11.48 -4.76
CA GLY A 14 18.62 10.62 -5.85
C GLY A 14 17.58 9.73 -6.51
N VAL A 15 17.11 10.12 -7.68
CA VAL A 15 16.33 9.27 -8.59
C VAL A 15 17.23 8.12 -9.04
N ILE A 16 17.12 6.96 -8.42
CA ILE A 16 17.49 5.71 -9.08
C ILE A 16 16.32 5.44 -10.03
N ALA A 17 16.53 5.56 -11.33
CA ALA A 17 15.57 5.14 -12.33
C ALA A 17 15.42 3.61 -12.21
N VAL A 18 14.47 3.16 -11.41
CA VAL A 18 13.97 1.80 -11.43
C VAL A 18 13.02 1.74 -12.61
N ASP A 19 13.20 0.78 -13.52
CA ASP A 19 12.25 0.53 -14.60
C ASP A 19 10.89 0.24 -13.96
N ALA A 20 9.96 1.18 -14.07
CA ALA A 20 8.64 1.11 -13.51
C ALA A 20 7.60 1.31 -14.60
N LYS A 21 6.54 0.52 -14.54
CA LYS A 21 5.40 0.62 -15.46
C LYS A 21 4.23 1.29 -14.76
N THR A 22 3.55 2.18 -15.48
CA THR A 22 2.32 2.83 -15.03
C THR A 22 1.13 1.89 -15.23
N TYR A 23 0.34 1.73 -14.16
CA TYR A 23 -0.90 0.96 -14.13
C TYR A 23 -2.08 1.87 -13.81
N LYS A 24 -3.17 1.69 -14.53
CA LYS A 24 -4.42 2.43 -14.32
C LYS A 24 -5.31 1.70 -13.30
N LEU A 25 -5.96 2.46 -12.44
CA LEU A 25 -6.79 1.97 -11.35
C LEU A 25 -8.25 2.41 -11.53
N PRO A 26 -9.22 1.50 -11.40
CA PRO A 26 -9.07 0.05 -11.14
C PRO A 26 -8.50 -0.73 -12.32
N ASN A 27 -8.70 -0.27 -13.55
CA ASN A 27 -8.24 -0.89 -14.80
C ASN A 27 -8.22 0.14 -15.93
N ASP A 28 -7.84 -0.26 -17.15
CA ASP A 28 -7.72 0.65 -18.31
C ASP A 28 -9.04 1.27 -18.75
N ASP A 29 -10.16 0.55 -18.62
CA ASP A 29 -11.47 0.99 -19.10
C ASP A 29 -12.15 2.01 -18.19
N PHE A 30 -11.88 1.96 -16.89
CA PHE A 30 -12.55 2.78 -15.86
C PHE A 30 -11.55 3.54 -14.97
N ALA A 31 -10.43 3.96 -15.53
CA ALA A 31 -9.35 4.59 -14.79
C ALA A 31 -9.79 5.87 -14.05
N ILE A 32 -9.58 5.89 -12.75
CA ILE A 32 -9.76 7.07 -11.88
C ILE A 32 -8.43 7.62 -11.37
N ALA A 33 -7.43 6.74 -11.29
CA ALA A 33 -6.06 7.05 -10.87
C ALA A 33 -5.08 6.17 -11.63
N SER A 34 -3.80 6.44 -11.46
CA SER A 34 -2.70 5.57 -11.90
C SER A 34 -1.61 5.52 -10.85
N ILE A 35 -0.83 4.44 -10.88
CA ILE A 35 0.31 4.18 -9.99
C ILE A 35 1.46 3.58 -10.80
N ASP A 36 2.69 3.94 -10.46
CA ASP A 36 3.87 3.34 -11.05
C ASP A 36 4.40 2.22 -10.14
N MET A 37 4.56 1.02 -10.71
CA MET A 37 5.08 -0.15 -10.01
C MET A 37 6.37 -0.61 -10.67
N PRO A 38 7.45 -0.86 -9.90
CA PRO A 38 8.69 -1.40 -10.46
C PRO A 38 8.46 -2.79 -11.08
N ASP A 39 9.07 -3.05 -12.23
CA ASP A 39 8.99 -4.37 -12.87
C ASP A 39 9.60 -5.48 -11.99
N SER A 40 10.60 -5.12 -11.15
CA SER A 40 11.20 -6.01 -10.16
C SER A 40 10.20 -6.56 -9.12
N TRP A 41 9.10 -5.85 -8.87
CA TRP A 41 8.02 -6.25 -7.96
C TRP A 41 7.00 -7.21 -8.60
N LYS A 42 7.21 -7.57 -9.89
CA LYS A 42 6.35 -8.49 -10.64
C LYS A 42 4.86 -8.13 -10.52
N PRO A 43 4.48 -6.88 -10.80
CA PRO A 43 3.12 -6.40 -10.57
C PRO A 43 2.10 -7.22 -11.34
N LYS A 44 0.96 -7.52 -10.67
CA LYS A 44 -0.15 -8.28 -11.22
C LYS A 44 -1.43 -7.46 -11.13
N ALA A 45 -2.04 -7.20 -12.29
CA ALA A 45 -3.37 -6.61 -12.35
C ALA A 45 -4.42 -7.62 -11.87
N VAL A 46 -5.42 -7.11 -11.17
CA VAL A 46 -6.65 -7.81 -10.75
C VAL A 46 -7.85 -6.99 -11.21
N ASP A 47 -9.06 -7.54 -11.10
CA ASP A 47 -10.27 -6.91 -11.66
C ASP A 47 -10.49 -5.46 -11.19
N ASN A 48 -10.14 -5.16 -9.95
CA ASN A 48 -10.35 -3.85 -9.33
C ASN A 48 -9.07 -3.13 -8.91
N GLY A 49 -7.90 -3.53 -9.41
CA GLY A 49 -6.64 -2.89 -9.03
C GLY A 49 -5.38 -3.64 -9.43
N ILE A 50 -4.36 -3.50 -8.59
CA ILE A 50 -3.04 -4.10 -8.80
C ILE A 50 -2.41 -4.49 -7.46
N TRP A 51 -1.55 -5.49 -7.48
CA TRP A 51 -0.64 -5.78 -6.38
C TRP A 51 0.75 -6.14 -6.89
N GLY A 52 1.74 -6.04 -6.03
CA GLY A 52 3.13 -6.44 -6.28
C GLY A 52 3.84 -6.81 -5.00
N GLN A 53 4.96 -7.49 -5.15
CA GLN A 53 5.79 -7.95 -4.04
C GLN A 53 7.25 -7.67 -4.36
N SER A 54 8.03 -7.22 -3.37
CA SER A 54 9.46 -6.98 -3.56
C SER A 54 10.19 -8.25 -4.01
N SER A 55 11.34 -8.10 -4.66
CA SER A 55 12.09 -9.23 -5.23
C SER A 55 12.60 -10.22 -4.19
N ASP A 56 12.72 -9.81 -2.94
CA ASP A 56 13.11 -10.64 -1.78
C ASP A 56 11.90 -11.10 -0.94
N ASP A 57 10.69 -10.91 -1.46
CA ASP A 57 9.41 -11.27 -0.85
C ASP A 57 9.12 -10.61 0.51
N ALA A 58 9.94 -9.64 0.92
CA ALA A 58 9.83 -8.99 2.23
C ALA A 58 8.70 -7.94 2.32
N VAL A 59 8.25 -7.41 1.18
CA VAL A 59 7.23 -6.36 1.09
C VAL A 59 6.14 -6.76 0.11
N TYR A 60 4.91 -6.59 0.54
CA TYR A 60 3.73 -6.65 -0.31
C TYR A 60 3.05 -5.29 -0.37
N ILE A 61 2.56 -4.91 -1.53
CA ILE A 61 1.71 -3.74 -1.73
C ILE A 61 0.57 -4.06 -2.69
N SER A 62 -0.63 -3.57 -2.38
CA SER A 62 -1.76 -3.62 -3.31
C SER A 62 -2.53 -2.31 -3.28
N VAL A 63 -3.13 -1.95 -4.41
CA VAL A 63 -4.07 -0.83 -4.51
C VAL A 63 -5.30 -1.31 -5.25
N VAL A 64 -6.45 -1.27 -4.58
CA VAL A 64 -7.73 -1.70 -5.12
C VAL A 64 -8.78 -0.60 -5.01
N ALA A 65 -9.66 -0.52 -6.00
CA ALA A 65 -10.81 0.39 -5.94
C ALA A 65 -11.99 -0.33 -5.28
N VAL A 66 -12.65 0.36 -4.35
CA VAL A 66 -13.90 -0.13 -3.74
C VAL A 66 -14.99 -0.19 -4.81
N GLY A 67 -15.58 -1.37 -5.00
CA GLY A 67 -16.67 -1.57 -5.93
C GLY A 67 -17.92 -0.76 -5.54
N SER A 68 -18.73 -0.38 -6.52
CA SER A 68 -19.98 0.35 -6.28
C SER A 68 -21.04 -0.47 -5.55
N ASP A 69 -20.92 -1.77 -5.61
CA ASP A 69 -21.79 -2.80 -5.02
C ASP A 69 -21.33 -3.26 -3.63
N LYS A 70 -20.07 -3.00 -3.28
CA LYS A 70 -19.48 -3.28 -1.97
C LYS A 70 -19.33 -2.01 -1.16
N GLY A 71 -19.71 -2.06 0.11
CA GLY A 71 -19.41 -0.98 1.06
C GLY A 71 -17.93 -0.98 1.47
N VAL A 72 -17.44 0.15 1.98
CA VAL A 72 -16.07 0.31 2.49
C VAL A 72 -15.73 -0.75 3.55
N ASP A 73 -16.65 -1.01 4.48
CA ASP A 73 -16.45 -2.00 5.55
C ASP A 73 -16.27 -3.43 5.00
N ALA A 74 -17.00 -3.78 3.94
CA ALA A 74 -16.85 -5.08 3.29
C ALA A 74 -15.47 -5.24 2.65
N GLU A 75 -14.97 -4.20 1.98
CA GLU A 75 -13.65 -4.23 1.35
C GLU A 75 -12.51 -4.24 2.39
N ILE A 76 -12.67 -3.55 3.52
CA ILE A 76 -11.73 -3.64 4.64
C ILE A 76 -11.72 -5.06 5.21
N ASN A 77 -12.89 -5.69 5.38
CA ASN A 77 -12.97 -7.07 5.85
C ASN A 77 -12.31 -8.05 4.87
N ASP A 78 -12.55 -7.89 3.56
CA ASP A 78 -11.88 -8.69 2.52
C ASP A 78 -10.35 -8.51 2.58
N THR A 79 -9.88 -7.28 2.84
CA THR A 79 -8.46 -6.99 3.04
C THR A 79 -7.91 -7.72 4.26
N ILE A 80 -8.61 -7.69 5.39
CA ILE A 80 -8.21 -8.41 6.60
C ILE A 80 -8.21 -9.93 6.37
N GLU A 81 -9.21 -10.45 5.66
CA GLU A 81 -9.23 -11.87 5.28
C GLU A 81 -8.05 -12.25 4.38
N MET A 82 -7.72 -11.40 3.42
CA MET A 82 -6.57 -11.61 2.53
C MET A 82 -5.27 -11.64 3.34
N LEU A 83 -5.06 -10.71 4.28
CA LEU A 83 -3.93 -10.71 5.20
C LEU A 83 -3.85 -12.03 5.99
N ASN A 84 -4.96 -12.46 6.60
CA ASN A 84 -5.03 -13.71 7.36
C ASN A 84 -4.73 -14.95 6.49
N LYS A 85 -5.22 -15.00 5.26
CA LYS A 85 -4.90 -16.09 4.29
C LYS A 85 -3.41 -16.15 3.96
N ASN A 86 -2.74 -15.01 3.98
CA ASN A 86 -1.29 -14.89 3.82
C ASN A 86 -0.54 -14.98 5.16
N LYS A 87 -1.21 -15.45 6.23
CA LYS A 87 -0.64 -15.63 7.57
C LYS A 87 -0.11 -14.34 8.22
N VAL A 88 -0.61 -13.20 7.74
CA VAL A 88 -0.34 -11.90 8.34
C VAL A 88 -1.44 -11.62 9.36
N THR A 89 -1.08 -11.54 10.64
CA THR A 89 -1.98 -11.22 11.74
C THR A 89 -1.77 -9.80 12.23
N LEU A 90 -2.85 -9.12 12.63
CA LEU A 90 -2.82 -7.76 13.13
C LEU A 90 -2.98 -7.74 14.66
N ASP A 91 -2.25 -6.83 15.31
CA ASP A 91 -2.50 -6.44 16.69
C ASP A 91 -3.38 -5.18 16.70
N ASP A 92 -4.67 -5.35 16.87
CA ASP A 92 -5.65 -4.24 16.88
C ASP A 92 -5.35 -3.19 17.96
N SER A 93 -4.73 -3.60 19.06
CA SER A 93 -4.36 -2.69 20.16
C SER A 93 -3.24 -1.73 19.76
N SER A 94 -2.48 -2.05 18.72
CA SER A 94 -1.39 -1.24 18.17
C SER A 94 -1.84 -0.19 17.17
N LYS A 95 -3.11 -0.19 16.77
CA LYS A 95 -3.67 0.67 15.72
C LYS A 95 -3.32 2.15 15.94
N LYS A 96 -2.78 2.79 14.91
CA LYS A 96 -2.53 4.23 14.85
C LYS A 96 -3.11 4.80 13.57
N GLU A 97 -3.68 5.99 13.67
CA GLU A 97 -4.15 6.74 12.51
C GLU A 97 -3.12 7.81 12.14
N ASN A 98 -2.87 7.94 10.84
CA ASN A 98 -2.02 8.96 10.26
C ASN A 98 -2.71 9.57 9.03
N LYS A 99 -2.44 10.86 8.75
CA LYS A 99 -2.91 11.55 7.55
C LYS A 99 -1.72 12.05 6.77
N PHE A 100 -1.70 11.77 5.48
CA PHE A 100 -0.58 12.16 4.61
C PHE A 100 -1.04 12.35 3.16
N LYS A 101 -0.12 12.69 2.27
CA LYS A 101 -0.35 12.72 0.83
C LYS A 101 0.17 11.44 0.19
N ALA A 102 -0.74 10.67 -0.43
CA ALA A 102 -0.39 9.57 -1.32
C ALA A 102 -0.38 10.10 -2.76
N GLY A 103 0.80 10.50 -3.25
CA GLY A 103 0.90 11.24 -4.50
C GLY A 103 0.09 12.55 -4.45
N GLU A 104 -0.89 12.70 -5.34
CA GLU A 104 -1.76 13.88 -5.43
C GLU A 104 -2.93 13.86 -4.42
N PHE A 105 -3.20 12.74 -3.76
CA PHE A 105 -4.40 12.53 -2.96
C PHE A 105 -4.17 12.68 -1.47
N ASP A 106 -5.16 13.22 -0.75
CA ASP A 106 -5.23 13.12 0.70
C ASP A 106 -5.58 11.68 1.10
N ALA A 107 -4.85 11.15 2.07
CA ALA A 107 -4.99 9.78 2.50
C ALA A 107 -5.07 9.67 4.02
N THR A 108 -5.85 8.70 4.49
CA THR A 108 -5.89 8.30 5.90
C THR A 108 -5.36 6.87 6.02
N GLU A 109 -4.28 6.72 6.75
CA GLU A 109 -3.58 5.46 6.97
C GLU A 109 -3.87 4.93 8.36
N TYR A 110 -4.15 3.64 8.44
CA TYR A 110 -4.22 2.87 9.68
C TYR A 110 -3.02 1.93 9.74
N LEU A 111 -2.13 2.21 10.66
CA LEU A 111 -0.91 1.44 10.92
C LEU A 111 -1.15 0.43 12.04
N PHE A 112 -0.68 -0.78 11.84
CA PHE A 112 -0.74 -1.87 12.82
C PHE A 112 0.64 -2.50 12.97
N GLN A 113 0.95 -2.95 14.17
CA GLN A 113 1.93 -4.00 14.37
C GLN A 113 1.26 -5.35 14.08
N GLY A 114 2.04 -6.27 13.55
CA GLY A 114 1.54 -7.58 13.20
C GLY A 114 2.65 -8.62 13.22
N LYS A 115 2.32 -9.78 12.68
CA LYS A 115 3.26 -10.88 12.45
C LYS A 115 2.92 -11.53 11.13
N ASP A 116 3.96 -11.94 10.40
CA ASP A 116 3.89 -12.84 9.25
C ASP A 116 4.67 -14.13 9.55
N GLU A 117 4.93 -14.95 8.53
CA GLU A 117 5.69 -16.21 8.68
C GLU A 117 7.16 -15.97 9.07
N ASP A 118 7.72 -14.81 8.73
CA ASP A 118 9.11 -14.43 8.98
C ASP A 118 9.30 -13.68 10.30
N GLY A 119 8.21 -13.32 10.99
CA GLY A 119 8.25 -12.71 12.31
C GLY A 119 7.43 -11.44 12.46
N PRO A 120 7.91 -10.44 13.22
CA PRO A 120 7.21 -9.17 13.38
C PRO A 120 7.08 -8.42 12.06
N ALA A 121 5.87 -7.94 11.77
CA ALA A 121 5.55 -7.19 10.57
C ALA A 121 4.92 -5.83 10.90
N ALA A 122 5.14 -4.83 10.04
CA ALA A 122 4.36 -3.61 10.00
C ALA A 122 3.32 -3.72 8.89
N VAL A 123 2.08 -3.36 9.20
CA VAL A 123 0.96 -3.43 8.26
C VAL A 123 0.27 -2.08 8.19
N SER A 124 -0.06 -1.64 6.99
CA SER A 124 -0.82 -0.41 6.74
C SER A 124 -2.03 -0.71 5.85
N ILE A 125 -3.16 -0.12 6.22
CA ILE A 125 -4.37 -0.04 5.39
C ILE A 125 -4.67 1.44 5.22
N THR A 126 -4.56 1.92 3.98
CA THR A 126 -4.69 3.35 3.65
C THR A 126 -5.92 3.58 2.79
N LEU A 127 -6.77 4.49 3.24
CA LEU A 127 -7.97 4.94 2.52
C LEU A 127 -7.64 6.20 1.73
N ILE A 128 -7.87 6.17 0.41
CA ILE A 128 -7.52 7.24 -0.52
C ILE A 128 -8.77 7.63 -1.32
N PRO A 129 -9.51 8.69 -0.92
CA PRO A 129 -10.64 9.19 -1.69
C PRO A 129 -10.18 9.76 -3.03
N VAL A 130 -10.78 9.28 -4.14
CA VAL A 130 -10.49 9.75 -5.50
C VAL A 130 -11.80 10.03 -6.22
N LYS A 131 -12.13 11.31 -6.43
CA LYS A 131 -13.42 11.73 -6.98
C LYS A 131 -14.58 11.19 -6.11
N ASN A 132 -15.43 10.35 -6.67
CA ASN A 132 -16.55 9.70 -5.98
C ASN A 132 -16.29 8.21 -5.67
N LYS A 133 -15.06 7.80 -5.67
CA LYS A 133 -14.58 6.43 -5.40
C LYS A 133 -13.59 6.43 -4.25
N LEU A 134 -13.31 5.26 -3.73
CA LEU A 134 -12.28 5.04 -2.73
C LEU A 134 -11.27 4.02 -3.26
N LEU A 135 -9.99 4.33 -3.13
CA LEU A 135 -8.92 3.33 -3.26
C LEU A 135 -8.50 2.87 -1.86
N ILE A 136 -8.22 1.58 -1.72
CA ILE A 136 -7.59 1.01 -0.54
C ILE A 136 -6.19 0.55 -0.95
N LEU A 137 -5.18 1.15 -0.34
CA LEU A 137 -3.81 0.70 -0.45
C LEU A 137 -3.48 -0.13 0.78
N THR A 138 -3.10 -1.38 0.57
CA THR A 138 -2.65 -2.28 1.62
C THR A 138 -1.17 -2.54 1.45
N TYR A 139 -0.44 -2.46 2.54
CA TYR A 139 0.99 -2.66 2.58
C TYR A 139 1.34 -3.47 3.81
N TRP A 140 2.22 -4.46 3.67
CA TRP A 140 2.92 -5.04 4.82
C TRP A 140 4.38 -5.30 4.51
N VAL A 141 5.20 -5.27 5.54
CA VAL A 141 6.63 -5.53 5.47
C VAL A 141 7.10 -6.25 6.73
N THR A 142 7.98 -7.22 6.59
CA THR A 142 8.73 -7.76 7.71
C THR A 142 9.55 -6.66 8.36
N THR A 143 9.37 -6.42 9.66
CA THR A 143 9.95 -5.25 10.36
C THR A 143 11.47 -5.14 10.19
N ALA A 144 12.17 -6.27 10.10
CA ALA A 144 13.62 -6.30 9.87
C ALA A 144 14.03 -5.70 8.52
N LYS A 145 13.12 -5.70 7.53
CA LYS A 145 13.34 -5.23 6.15
C LYS A 145 12.75 -3.85 5.85
N GLU A 146 11.97 -3.28 6.76
CA GLU A 146 11.26 -2.02 6.55
C GLU A 146 12.17 -0.90 6.04
N LYS A 147 13.35 -0.71 6.65
CA LYS A 147 14.28 0.35 6.27
C LYS A 147 14.88 0.17 4.87
N GLU A 148 15.08 -1.07 4.45
CA GLU A 148 15.67 -1.39 3.15
C GLU A 148 14.72 -0.98 2.01
N HIS A 149 13.41 -1.15 2.22
CA HIS A 149 12.38 -0.91 1.21
C HIS A 149 11.66 0.45 1.34
N GLN A 150 11.89 1.20 2.41
CA GLN A 150 11.18 2.45 2.70
C GLN A 150 11.21 3.45 1.54
N GLN A 151 12.35 3.58 0.86
CA GLN A 151 12.49 4.51 -0.26
C GLN A 151 11.67 4.05 -1.46
N GLU A 152 11.72 2.77 -1.81
CA GLU A 152 11.04 2.18 -2.95
C GLU A 152 9.52 2.22 -2.75
N VAL A 153 9.03 1.83 -1.57
CA VAL A 153 7.62 1.97 -1.19
C VAL A 153 7.15 3.42 -1.27
N GLY A 154 7.96 4.35 -0.75
CA GLY A 154 7.68 5.78 -0.83
C GLY A 154 7.55 6.27 -2.27
N GLN A 155 8.40 5.81 -3.19
CA GLN A 155 8.31 6.14 -4.62
C GLN A 155 7.02 5.60 -5.24
N ILE A 156 6.64 4.34 -4.96
CA ILE A 156 5.40 3.74 -5.44
C ILE A 156 4.19 4.57 -4.96
N VAL A 157 4.09 4.84 -3.67
CA VAL A 157 2.97 5.60 -3.09
C VAL A 157 2.90 7.03 -3.62
N ASN A 158 4.05 7.69 -3.77
CA ASN A 158 4.13 9.06 -4.30
C ASN A 158 3.84 9.15 -5.80
N SER A 159 3.85 8.04 -6.53
CA SER A 159 3.51 8.00 -7.96
C SER A 159 2.00 8.05 -8.23
N LEU A 160 1.16 7.90 -7.19
CA LEU A 160 -0.28 7.96 -7.31
C LEU A 160 -0.73 9.33 -7.84
N LYS A 161 -1.44 9.32 -8.96
CA LYS A 161 -1.96 10.52 -9.62
C LYS A 161 -3.34 10.28 -10.24
N ALA A 162 -4.10 11.36 -10.42
CA ALA A 162 -5.39 11.28 -11.08
C ALA A 162 -5.23 10.82 -12.54
N SER A 163 -6.11 9.93 -12.99
CA SER A 163 -6.25 9.67 -14.43
C SER A 163 -6.93 10.85 -15.10
N SER A 164 -6.31 11.30 -16.18
CA SER A 164 -6.87 12.30 -17.09
C SER A 164 -7.99 11.73 -17.94
#